data_e90a027a64edd03d6c0118f955ef4b91
#
_entry.id   e90a027a64edd03d6c0118f955ef4b91
#
_cell.length_a   1.000
_cell.length_b   1.000
_cell.length_c   1.000
_cell.angle_alpha   90.00
_cell.angle_beta   90.00
_cell.angle_gamma   90.00
#
_symmetry.space_group_name_H-M   'P 1'
#
loop_
_entity.id
_entity.type
_entity.pdbx_description
1 polymer ?
#
loop_
_entity_poly.entity_id
_entity_poly.type
_entity_poly.pdbx_seq_one_letter_code
_entity_poly.pdbx_strand_id
1 'polypeptide(L)'
;MKFKLKRIDWYIIKQFLGTYIFAIALIIAISVVFDINEKIDKFLSPDVPLKAIVFDYYMNFIPYFANLFSPLFTFIAVIFFTSKLADNSEVIAMLASGMSFRRLMLPYAISAGIIALSTFVLNAYIIPPANATRIDFQNKYIKNKKVDYVRSAQLEIEPGVIAYFDRYDARSGMGYRFSLEPVSYTHLTL
;
A
#
# COMPACT_ATOMS: atom_id res chain seq x y z
N MET A 1 25.93 -9.54 -26.71
CA MET A 1 26.28 -8.14 -26.41
C MET A 1 26.58 -8.00 -24.94
N LYS A 2 27.86 -7.76 -24.55
CA LYS A 2 28.21 -7.55 -23.13
C LYS A 2 27.84 -6.10 -22.77
N PHE A 3 26.71 -5.90 -22.10
CA PHE A 3 26.32 -4.60 -21.58
C PHE A 3 27.23 -4.24 -20.38
N LYS A 4 28.28 -3.45 -20.64
CA LYS A 4 29.05 -2.82 -19.57
C LYS A 4 28.38 -1.49 -19.22
N LEU A 5 27.86 -1.37 -18.00
CA LEU A 5 27.42 -0.10 -17.45
C LEU A 5 28.60 0.89 -17.43
N LYS A 6 28.38 2.06 -18.01
CA LYS A 6 29.35 3.17 -18.03
C LYS A 6 29.07 4.12 -16.85
N ARG A 7 30.01 5.02 -16.55
CA ARG A 7 29.85 6.02 -15.48
C ARG A 7 28.58 6.88 -15.65
N ILE A 8 28.23 7.21 -16.91
CA ILE A 8 27.03 7.97 -17.23
C ILE A 8 25.75 7.19 -16.87
N ASP A 9 25.69 5.87 -17.12
CA ASP A 9 24.53 5.05 -16.76
C ASP A 9 24.29 5.08 -15.25
N TRP A 10 25.38 4.93 -14.47
CA TRP A 10 25.31 4.96 -13.02
C TRP A 10 24.88 6.34 -12.47
N TYR A 11 25.36 7.42 -13.11
CA TYR A 11 24.93 8.77 -12.79
C TYR A 11 23.42 8.94 -12.98
N ILE A 12 22.88 8.51 -14.14
CA ILE A 12 21.45 8.59 -14.44
C ILE A 12 20.64 7.74 -13.46
N ILE A 13 21.06 6.50 -13.19
CA ILE A 13 20.37 5.60 -12.24
C ILE A 13 20.33 6.24 -10.85
N LYS A 14 21.46 6.71 -10.35
CA LYS A 14 21.55 7.32 -9.02
C LYS A 14 20.65 8.56 -8.89
N GLN A 15 20.68 9.42 -9.90
CA GLN A 15 19.91 10.65 -9.91
C GLN A 15 18.40 10.36 -10.00
N PHE A 16 18.00 9.43 -10.85
CA PHE A 16 16.60 9.04 -11.00
C PHE A 16 16.05 8.39 -9.72
N LEU A 17 16.75 7.38 -9.19
CA LEU A 17 16.35 6.73 -7.94
C LEU A 17 16.38 7.71 -6.75
N GLY A 18 17.35 8.62 -6.70
CA GLY A 18 17.40 9.67 -5.69
C GLY A 18 16.19 10.59 -5.73
N THR A 19 15.78 11.02 -6.93
CA THR A 19 14.57 11.84 -7.12
C THR A 19 13.31 11.07 -6.69
N TYR A 20 13.20 9.79 -7.06
CA TYR A 20 12.09 8.93 -6.67
C TYR A 20 12.00 8.74 -5.15
N ILE A 21 13.11 8.40 -4.48
CA ILE A 21 13.15 8.21 -3.03
C ILE A 21 12.81 9.51 -2.31
N PHE A 22 13.33 10.64 -2.76
CA PHE A 22 13.02 11.95 -2.19
C PHE A 22 11.52 12.27 -2.31
N ALA A 23 10.93 12.04 -3.48
CA ALA A 23 9.51 12.29 -3.71
C ALA A 23 8.61 11.39 -2.85
N ILE A 24 8.93 10.10 -2.74
CA ILE A 24 8.22 9.16 -1.85
C ILE A 24 8.37 9.58 -0.38
N ALA A 25 9.57 9.95 0.07
CA ALA A 25 9.79 10.37 1.44
C ALA A 25 8.97 11.62 1.79
N LEU A 26 8.87 12.56 0.86
CA LEU A 26 8.09 13.79 1.05
C LEU A 26 6.60 13.49 1.21
N ILE A 27 6.03 12.65 0.32
CA ILE A 27 4.60 12.32 0.43
C ILE A 27 4.29 11.49 1.68
N ILE A 28 5.20 10.59 2.08
CA ILE A 28 5.04 9.82 3.31
C ILE A 28 5.03 10.76 4.53
N ALA A 29 5.96 11.72 4.59
CA ALA A 29 6.00 12.71 5.66
C ALA A 29 4.68 13.50 5.76
N ILE A 30 4.17 13.97 4.62
CA ILE A 30 2.89 14.66 4.57
C ILE A 30 1.74 13.73 5.01
N SER A 31 1.71 12.49 4.51
CA SER A 31 0.67 11.52 4.86
C SER A 31 0.66 11.18 6.35
N VAL A 32 1.83 11.06 6.97
CA VAL A 32 1.96 10.82 8.42
C VAL A 32 1.42 12.01 9.22
N VAL A 33 1.72 13.25 8.80
CA VAL A 33 1.21 14.45 9.49
C VAL A 33 -0.31 14.51 9.41
N PHE A 34 -0.90 14.24 8.25
CA PHE A 34 -2.35 14.21 8.09
C PHE A 34 -2.99 13.09 8.92
N ASP A 35 -2.41 11.90 8.93
CA ASP A 35 -2.90 10.76 9.70
C ASP A 35 -2.83 11.02 11.21
N ILE A 36 -1.76 11.69 11.70
CA ILE A 36 -1.67 12.13 13.09
C ILE A 36 -2.79 13.10 13.43
N ASN A 37 -3.02 14.12 12.60
CA ASN A 37 -4.10 15.10 12.84
C ASN A 37 -5.47 14.44 12.90
N GLU A 38 -5.75 13.49 12.01
CA GLU A 38 -7.03 12.78 12.01
C GLU A 38 -7.25 11.92 13.25
N LYS A 39 -6.18 11.37 13.83
CA LYS A 39 -6.26 10.38 14.91
C LYS A 39 -5.74 10.88 16.26
N ILE A 40 -5.43 12.16 16.36
CA ILE A 40 -4.76 12.73 17.55
C ILE A 40 -5.53 12.46 18.83
N ASP A 41 -6.85 12.63 18.84
CA ASP A 41 -7.69 12.40 20.02
C ASP A 41 -7.63 10.94 20.52
N LYS A 42 -7.43 10.01 19.59
CA LYS A 42 -7.33 8.58 19.90
C LYS A 42 -5.93 8.20 20.35
N PHE A 43 -4.92 8.82 19.79
CA PHE A 43 -3.52 8.58 20.18
C PHE A 43 -3.19 9.17 21.55
N LEU A 44 -3.89 10.23 21.97
CA LEU A 44 -3.75 10.83 23.29
C LEU A 44 -4.51 10.09 24.40
N SER A 45 -5.26 9.04 24.05
CA SER A 45 -5.97 8.21 25.06
C SER A 45 -4.95 7.54 25.98
N PRO A 46 -5.23 7.49 27.33
CA PRO A 46 -4.30 6.90 28.31
C PRO A 46 -3.93 5.44 28.06
N ASP A 47 -4.80 4.72 27.35
CA ASP A 47 -4.65 3.30 27.07
C ASP A 47 -3.68 3.00 25.91
N VAL A 48 -3.21 4.03 25.16
CA VAL A 48 -2.40 3.86 23.97
C VAL A 48 -0.94 4.17 24.24
N PRO A 49 -0.05 3.17 24.34
CA PRO A 49 1.37 3.43 24.58
C PRO A 49 2.02 4.05 23.31
N LEU A 50 2.81 5.10 23.51
CA LEU A 50 3.54 5.78 22.43
C LEU A 50 4.40 4.81 21.60
N LYS A 51 4.98 3.80 22.25
CA LYS A 51 5.77 2.76 21.56
C LYS A 51 4.95 2.01 20.54
N ALA A 52 3.71 1.65 20.85
CA ALA A 52 2.82 0.95 19.93
C ALA A 52 2.42 1.85 18.73
N ILE A 53 2.25 3.16 18.94
CA ILE A 53 1.98 4.10 17.85
C ILE A 53 3.14 4.09 16.86
N VAL A 54 4.38 4.14 17.32
CA VAL A 54 5.56 4.21 16.44
C VAL A 54 5.82 2.86 15.75
N PHE A 55 5.86 1.75 16.50
CA PHE A 55 6.31 0.45 15.98
C PHE A 55 5.19 -0.39 15.39
N ASP A 56 4.02 -0.43 16.02
CA ASP A 56 2.94 -1.28 15.54
C ASP A 56 2.07 -0.56 14.49
N TYR A 57 2.00 0.77 14.56
CA TYR A 57 1.21 1.55 13.61
C TYR A 57 2.06 2.17 12.50
N TYR A 58 2.95 3.14 12.80
CA TYR A 58 3.66 3.88 11.74
C TYR A 58 4.72 3.08 11.01
N MET A 59 5.44 2.18 11.68
CA MET A 59 6.42 1.33 11.01
C MET A 59 5.76 0.37 9.98
N ASN A 60 4.50 0.04 10.20
CA ASN A 60 3.70 -0.77 9.28
C ASN A 60 2.86 0.06 8.28
N PHE A 61 2.60 1.32 8.60
CA PHE A 61 1.91 2.27 7.72
C PHE A 61 2.79 2.71 6.55
N ILE A 62 4.06 3.04 6.82
CA ILE A 62 5.01 3.59 5.85
C ILE A 62 5.20 2.69 4.62
N PRO A 63 5.52 1.39 4.73
CA PRO A 63 5.70 0.51 3.58
C PRO A 63 4.45 0.39 2.71
N TYR A 64 3.28 0.35 3.33
CA TYR A 64 2.01 0.28 2.62
C TYR A 64 1.78 1.52 1.76
N PHE A 65 1.93 2.72 2.32
CA PHE A 65 1.71 3.98 1.60
C PHE A 65 2.81 4.24 0.56
N ALA A 66 4.06 3.92 0.86
CA ALA A 66 5.16 4.00 -0.10
C ALA A 66 4.87 3.16 -1.35
N ASN A 67 4.36 1.95 -1.16
CA ASN A 67 4.02 1.07 -2.26
C ASN A 67 2.77 1.53 -3.03
N LEU A 68 1.75 2.01 -2.32
CA LEU A 68 0.51 2.53 -2.91
C LEU A 68 0.78 3.70 -3.86
N PHE A 69 1.66 4.61 -3.46
CA PHE A 69 2.01 5.79 -4.24
C PHE A 69 3.16 5.56 -5.23
N SER A 70 3.86 4.42 -5.17
CA SER A 70 5.03 4.13 -5.99
C SER A 70 4.82 4.32 -7.50
N PRO A 71 3.73 3.84 -8.13
CA PRO A 71 3.52 4.04 -9.57
C PRO A 71 3.41 5.53 -9.96
N LEU A 72 2.67 6.30 -9.18
CA LEU A 72 2.47 7.73 -9.40
C LEU A 72 3.81 8.48 -9.29
N PHE A 73 4.57 8.21 -8.23
CA PHE A 73 5.84 8.90 -8.01
C PHE A 73 6.96 8.43 -8.95
N THR A 74 6.88 7.21 -9.45
CA THR A 74 7.76 6.77 -10.55
C THR A 74 7.54 7.61 -11.79
N PHE A 75 6.29 7.84 -12.16
CA PHE A 75 5.94 8.69 -13.31
C PHE A 75 6.40 10.14 -13.11
N ILE A 76 6.12 10.73 -11.95
CA ILE A 76 6.56 12.09 -11.61
C ILE A 76 8.09 12.18 -11.62
N ALA A 77 8.80 11.21 -11.06
CA ALA A 77 10.25 11.18 -11.02
C ALA A 77 10.88 11.13 -12.44
N VAL A 78 10.27 10.32 -13.34
CA VAL A 78 10.72 10.29 -14.76
C VAL A 78 10.61 11.65 -15.40
N ILE A 79 9.45 12.30 -15.28
CA ILE A 79 9.22 13.62 -15.91
C ILE A 79 10.16 14.65 -15.30
N PHE A 80 10.18 14.77 -13.98
CA PHE A 80 11.00 15.78 -13.29
C PHE A 80 12.49 15.62 -13.57
N PHE A 81 12.99 14.38 -13.50
CA PHE A 81 14.39 14.09 -13.74
C PHE A 81 14.77 14.34 -15.22
N THR A 82 13.91 13.92 -16.16
CA THR A 82 14.17 14.14 -17.59
C THR A 82 14.14 15.62 -17.96
N SER A 83 13.19 16.38 -17.39
CA SER A 83 13.14 17.84 -17.57
C SER A 83 14.42 18.50 -17.05
N LYS A 84 14.88 18.12 -15.86
CA LYS A 84 16.12 18.63 -15.29
C LYS A 84 17.35 18.34 -16.16
N LEU A 85 17.46 17.13 -16.73
CA LEU A 85 18.52 16.78 -17.65
C LEU A 85 18.45 17.61 -18.94
N ALA A 86 17.24 17.88 -19.44
CA ALA A 86 17.01 18.68 -20.62
C ALA A 86 17.36 20.15 -20.38
N ASP A 87 16.92 20.73 -19.26
CA ASP A 87 17.21 22.13 -18.88
C ASP A 87 18.73 22.38 -18.75
N ASN A 88 19.45 21.39 -18.20
CA ASN A 88 20.92 21.44 -18.11
C ASN A 88 21.62 21.14 -19.42
N SER A 89 20.89 20.95 -20.54
CA SER A 89 21.45 20.55 -21.84
C SER A 89 22.24 19.24 -21.86
N GLU A 90 22.12 18.43 -20.76
CA GLU A 90 22.85 17.16 -20.61
C GLU A 90 22.38 16.11 -21.63
N VAL A 91 21.08 16.08 -21.96
CA VAL A 91 20.54 15.18 -23.00
C VAL A 91 21.13 15.48 -24.34
N ILE A 92 21.20 16.78 -24.73
CA ILE A 92 21.76 17.24 -26.01
C ILE A 92 23.25 16.90 -26.06
N ALA A 93 23.99 17.16 -24.99
CA ALA A 93 25.42 16.85 -24.94
C ALA A 93 25.69 15.34 -25.08
N MET A 94 24.88 14.49 -24.43
CA MET A 94 24.98 13.03 -24.54
C MET A 94 24.69 12.54 -25.97
N LEU A 95 23.65 13.06 -26.61
CA LEU A 95 23.32 12.69 -27.99
C LEU A 95 24.35 13.23 -29.00
N ALA A 96 24.84 14.46 -28.83
CA ALA A 96 25.89 15.07 -29.67
C ALA A 96 27.22 14.31 -29.55
N SER A 97 27.51 13.66 -28.42
CA SER A 97 28.69 12.80 -28.29
C SER A 97 28.56 11.43 -29.00
N GLY A 98 27.50 11.23 -29.80
CA GLY A 98 27.27 9.99 -30.57
C GLY A 98 26.56 8.89 -29.79
N MET A 99 25.99 9.20 -28.63
CA MET A 99 25.18 8.23 -27.89
C MET A 99 23.83 8.02 -28.58
N SER A 100 23.45 6.77 -28.85
CA SER A 100 22.14 6.49 -29.44
C SER A 100 21.04 6.66 -28.37
N PHE A 101 19.84 7.06 -28.78
CA PHE A 101 18.68 7.21 -27.92
C PHE A 101 18.34 5.93 -27.14
N ARG A 102 18.45 4.75 -27.78
CA ARG A 102 18.25 3.45 -27.13
C ARG A 102 19.25 3.22 -25.98
N ARG A 103 20.47 3.73 -26.12
CA ARG A 103 21.49 3.65 -25.08
C ARG A 103 21.17 4.57 -23.91
N LEU A 104 20.60 5.74 -24.18
CA LEU A 104 20.13 6.68 -23.14
C LEU A 104 18.95 6.10 -22.33
N MET A 105 18.08 5.33 -22.97
CA MET A 105 16.93 4.72 -22.30
C MET A 105 17.30 3.53 -21.38
N LEU A 106 18.47 2.94 -21.55
CA LEU A 106 18.89 1.78 -20.77
C LEU A 106 18.91 2.04 -19.24
N PRO A 107 19.53 3.11 -18.71
CA PRO A 107 19.53 3.41 -17.29
C PRO A 107 18.12 3.66 -16.72
N TYR A 108 17.21 4.23 -17.51
CA TYR A 108 15.81 4.40 -17.11
C TYR A 108 15.11 3.04 -16.95
N ALA A 109 15.31 2.13 -17.91
CA ALA A 109 14.75 0.78 -17.84
C ALA A 109 15.29 0.01 -16.63
N ILE A 110 16.58 0.13 -16.33
CA ILE A 110 17.20 -0.49 -15.16
C ILE A 110 16.59 0.08 -13.87
N SER A 111 16.48 1.39 -13.77
CA SER A 111 15.90 2.04 -12.58
C SER A 111 14.43 1.67 -12.38
N ALA A 112 13.64 1.64 -13.45
CA ALA A 112 12.26 1.17 -13.41
C ALA A 112 12.17 -0.31 -12.97
N GLY A 113 13.09 -1.15 -13.45
CA GLY A 113 13.20 -2.55 -13.04
C GLY A 113 13.52 -2.70 -11.54
N ILE A 114 14.41 -1.87 -11.01
CA ILE A 114 14.73 -1.85 -9.56
C ILE A 114 13.49 -1.45 -8.76
N ILE A 115 12.77 -0.41 -9.17
CA ILE A 115 11.55 0.03 -8.50
C ILE A 115 10.49 -1.07 -8.56
N ALA A 116 10.26 -1.67 -9.74
CA ALA A 116 9.30 -2.76 -9.91
C ALA A 116 9.61 -3.97 -9.03
N LEU A 117 10.88 -4.34 -8.95
CA LEU A 117 11.32 -5.44 -8.06
C LEU A 117 11.11 -5.09 -6.59
N SER A 118 11.43 -3.86 -6.19
CA SER A 118 11.22 -3.38 -4.81
C SER A 118 9.74 -3.38 -4.43
N THR A 119 8.86 -2.88 -5.29
CA THR A 119 7.41 -2.89 -5.05
C THR A 119 6.84 -4.30 -5.03
N PHE A 120 7.36 -5.21 -5.86
CA PHE A 120 6.97 -6.62 -5.82
C PHE A 120 7.34 -7.27 -4.49
N VAL A 121 8.58 -7.09 -4.01
CA VAL A 121 9.03 -7.62 -2.72
C VAL A 121 8.21 -7.04 -1.55
N LEU A 122 7.93 -5.73 -1.58
CA LEU A 122 7.08 -5.08 -0.59
C LEU A 122 5.69 -5.70 -0.55
N ASN A 123 5.05 -5.89 -1.71
CA ASN A 123 3.71 -6.48 -1.81
C ASN A 123 3.64 -7.94 -1.39
N ALA A 124 4.66 -8.73 -1.77
CA ALA A 124 4.63 -10.17 -1.54
C ALA A 124 4.96 -10.55 -0.09
N TYR A 125 5.90 -9.84 0.54
CA TYR A 125 6.50 -10.28 1.81
C TYR A 125 6.33 -9.30 2.96
N ILE A 126 6.39 -7.99 2.72
CA ILE A 126 6.43 -6.99 3.78
C ILE A 126 5.03 -6.45 4.11
N ILE A 127 4.25 -6.11 3.11
CA ILE A 127 2.93 -5.48 3.31
C ILE A 127 1.92 -6.41 3.98
N PRO A 128 1.80 -7.71 3.67
CA PRO A 128 0.80 -8.57 4.30
C PRO A 128 0.93 -8.64 5.83
N PRO A 129 2.08 -8.98 6.43
CA PRO A 129 2.23 -9.00 7.88
C PRO A 129 2.16 -7.59 8.50
N ALA A 130 2.74 -6.59 7.83
CA ALA A 130 2.69 -5.20 8.27
C ALA A 130 1.24 -4.68 8.35
N ASN A 131 0.42 -4.99 7.37
CA ASN A 131 -0.97 -4.58 7.34
C ASN A 131 -1.81 -5.29 8.41
N ALA A 132 -1.56 -6.57 8.68
CA ALA A 132 -2.20 -7.31 9.76
C ALA A 132 -1.94 -6.63 11.12
N THR A 133 -0.67 -6.36 11.45
CA THR A 133 -0.28 -5.66 12.70
C THR A 133 -0.92 -4.28 12.81
N ARG A 134 -0.95 -3.53 11.71
CA ARG A 134 -1.59 -2.20 11.68
C ARG A 134 -3.09 -2.27 11.92
N ILE A 135 -3.78 -3.24 11.32
CA ILE A 135 -5.23 -3.44 11.49
C ILE A 135 -5.54 -3.86 12.93
N ASP A 136 -4.74 -4.74 13.51
CA ASP A 136 -4.89 -5.15 14.90
C ASP A 136 -4.74 -3.97 15.85
N PHE A 137 -3.73 -3.12 15.64
CA PHE A 137 -3.60 -1.87 16.38
C PHE A 137 -4.82 -0.97 16.23
N GLN A 138 -5.31 -0.78 14.98
CA GLN A 138 -6.49 0.03 14.73
C GLN A 138 -7.75 -0.52 15.41
N ASN A 139 -7.94 -1.82 15.39
CA ASN A 139 -9.10 -2.47 16.02
C ASN A 139 -9.03 -2.35 17.53
N LYS A 140 -7.82 -2.48 18.11
CA LYS A 140 -7.59 -2.43 19.55
C LYS A 140 -7.73 -1.04 20.14
N TYR A 141 -7.16 -0.03 19.49
CA TYR A 141 -7.01 1.32 20.06
C TYR A 141 -7.82 2.41 19.36
N ILE A 142 -8.01 2.32 18.05
CA ILE A 142 -8.63 3.39 17.27
C ILE A 142 -10.11 3.13 17.05
N LYS A 143 -10.46 1.94 16.62
CA LYS A 143 -11.84 1.68 16.18
C LYS A 143 -12.81 1.43 17.32
N ASN A 144 -12.36 1.26 18.56
CA ASN A 144 -13.24 0.96 19.71
C ASN A 144 -14.53 0.19 19.36
N LYS A 145 -14.57 -0.34 18.16
CA LYS A 145 -15.57 -1.23 17.65
C LYS A 145 -15.11 -2.63 17.93
N LYS A 146 -15.36 -3.07 19.15
CA LYS A 146 -15.91 -4.40 19.24
C LYS A 146 -17.14 -4.36 18.34
N VAL A 147 -17.05 -4.91 17.15
CA VAL A 147 -18.23 -5.21 16.35
C VAL A 147 -18.90 -6.34 17.12
N ASP A 148 -19.67 -5.94 18.14
CA ASP A 148 -20.38 -6.88 19.00
C ASP A 148 -21.59 -7.46 18.28
N TYR A 149 -21.86 -7.03 17.05
CA TYR A 149 -22.96 -7.55 16.26
C TYR A 149 -22.56 -7.76 14.80
N VAL A 150 -22.85 -8.93 14.32
CA VAL A 150 -22.78 -9.25 12.88
C VAL A 150 -24.15 -8.94 12.29
N ARG A 151 -24.18 -8.16 11.20
CA ARG A 151 -25.40 -7.90 10.44
C ARG A 151 -25.53 -8.92 9.32
N SER A 152 -26.76 -9.38 9.08
CA SER A 152 -27.09 -10.29 7.98
C SER A 152 -26.21 -11.55 7.98
N ALA A 153 -26.02 -12.14 9.17
CA ALA A 153 -25.27 -13.40 9.30
C ALA A 153 -26.11 -14.56 8.77
N GLN A 154 -25.53 -15.35 7.91
CA GLN A 154 -26.08 -16.60 7.42
C GLN A 154 -25.19 -17.73 7.91
N LEU A 155 -25.77 -18.67 8.62
CA LEU A 155 -25.08 -19.85 9.18
C LEU A 155 -25.83 -21.10 8.75
N GLU A 156 -25.17 -22.04 8.11
CA GLU A 156 -25.70 -23.35 7.87
C GLU A 156 -25.67 -24.16 9.18
N ILE A 157 -26.83 -24.49 9.71
CA ILE A 157 -26.96 -25.24 10.98
C ILE A 157 -27.00 -26.74 10.72
N GLU A 158 -27.71 -27.15 9.65
CA GLU A 158 -27.79 -28.51 9.16
C GLU A 158 -27.69 -28.51 7.64
N PRO A 159 -27.28 -29.61 7.01
CA PRO A 159 -27.22 -29.67 5.56
C PRO A 159 -28.57 -29.28 4.93
N GLY A 160 -28.57 -28.14 4.21
CA GLY A 160 -29.75 -27.59 3.56
C GLY A 160 -30.66 -26.72 4.43
N VAL A 161 -30.26 -26.33 5.64
CA VAL A 161 -30.99 -25.38 6.50
C VAL A 161 -30.10 -24.20 6.86
N ILE A 162 -30.44 -23.02 6.35
CA ILE A 162 -29.73 -21.78 6.65
C ILE A 162 -30.48 -20.98 7.71
N ALA A 163 -29.78 -20.66 8.80
CA ALA A 163 -30.23 -19.68 9.77
C ALA A 163 -29.80 -18.28 9.35
N TYR A 164 -30.73 -17.39 9.22
CA TYR A 164 -30.50 -15.97 8.97
C TYR A 164 -30.72 -15.15 10.23
N PHE A 165 -29.77 -14.29 10.55
CA PHE A 165 -29.86 -13.31 11.63
C PHE A 165 -29.69 -11.91 11.03
N ASP A 166 -30.64 -11.04 11.19
CA ASP A 166 -30.51 -9.63 10.79
C ASP A 166 -29.40 -8.94 11.63
N ARG A 167 -29.36 -9.27 12.93
CA ARG A 167 -28.33 -8.82 13.86
C ARG A 167 -28.04 -9.89 14.89
N TYR A 168 -26.78 -10.25 15.05
CA TYR A 168 -26.29 -11.11 16.12
C TYR A 168 -25.35 -10.31 17.02
N ASP A 169 -25.65 -10.21 18.30
CA ASP A 169 -24.81 -9.59 19.32
C ASP A 169 -23.98 -10.67 20.02
N ALA A 170 -22.68 -10.68 19.72
CA ALA A 170 -21.78 -11.68 20.27
C ALA A 170 -21.54 -11.54 21.79
N ARG A 171 -21.82 -10.36 22.40
CA ARG A 171 -21.69 -10.17 23.85
C ARG A 171 -22.85 -10.74 24.66
N SER A 172 -24.05 -10.45 24.18
CA SER A 172 -25.27 -10.91 24.84
C SER A 172 -25.69 -12.31 24.40
N GLY A 173 -25.11 -12.84 23.31
CA GLY A 173 -25.53 -14.08 22.68
C GLY A 173 -26.93 -14.02 22.06
N MET A 174 -27.44 -12.80 21.83
CA MET A 174 -28.80 -12.61 21.32
C MET A 174 -28.80 -12.34 19.81
N GLY A 175 -29.62 -13.14 19.13
CA GLY A 175 -29.95 -12.91 17.70
C GLY A 175 -31.28 -12.15 17.58
N TYR A 176 -31.29 -11.09 16.79
CA TYR A 176 -32.49 -10.30 16.47
C TYR A 176 -32.95 -10.66 15.06
N ARG A 177 -34.26 -10.84 14.89
CA ARG A 177 -34.89 -11.25 13.61
C ARG A 177 -34.26 -12.52 13.05
N PHE A 178 -34.50 -13.60 13.76
CA PHE A 178 -34.07 -14.94 13.36
C PHE A 178 -35.10 -15.55 12.39
N SER A 179 -34.62 -16.08 11.25
CA SER A 179 -35.40 -16.91 10.36
C SER A 179 -34.61 -18.17 10.01
N LEU A 180 -35.32 -19.30 9.91
CA LEU A 180 -34.79 -20.56 9.41
C LEU A 180 -35.36 -20.76 8.02
N GLU A 181 -34.51 -20.86 7.03
CA GLU A 181 -34.92 -21.09 5.64
C GLU A 181 -34.37 -22.45 5.19
N PRO A 182 -35.25 -23.41 4.87
CA PRO A 182 -34.81 -24.62 4.18
C PRO A 182 -34.37 -24.26 2.77
N VAL A 183 -33.13 -24.61 2.40
CA VAL A 183 -32.62 -24.42 1.04
C VAL A 183 -33.30 -25.43 0.15
N SER A 184 -34.42 -25.03 -0.43
CA SER A 184 -35.00 -25.75 -1.55
C SER A 184 -34.13 -25.49 -2.77
N TYR A 185 -33.34 -26.47 -3.19
CA TYR A 185 -32.66 -26.43 -4.47
C TYR A 185 -33.70 -26.53 -5.57
N THR A 186 -34.31 -25.43 -5.94
CA THR A 186 -35.02 -25.34 -7.20
C THR A 186 -33.96 -25.42 -8.29
N HIS A 187 -33.86 -26.59 -8.92
CA HIS A 187 -33.13 -26.74 -10.16
C HIS A 187 -33.68 -25.75 -11.17
N LEU A 188 -32.91 -24.73 -11.47
CA LEU A 188 -33.06 -23.98 -12.71
C LEU A 188 -32.63 -24.90 -13.85
N THR A 189 -33.57 -25.73 -14.32
CA THR A 189 -33.47 -26.35 -15.64
C THR A 189 -33.76 -25.23 -16.65
N LEU A 190 -32.72 -24.74 -17.29
CA LEU A 190 -32.77 -24.12 -18.62
C LEU A 190 -32.32 -25.12 -19.67
#